data_ddd0c192f18b21fd9fdcd84df964f3d6
#
_entry.id   ddd0c192f18b21fd9fdcd84df964f3d6
#
_cell.length_a   1.000
_cell.length_b   1.000
_cell.length_c   1.000
_cell.angle_alpha   90.00
_cell.angle_beta   90.00
_cell.angle_gamma   90.00
#
_symmetry.space_group_name_H-M   'P 1'
#
loop_
_entity.id
_entity.type
_entity.pdbx_description
1 polymer ?
#
loop_
_entity_poly.entity_id
_entity_poly.type
_entity_poly.pdbx_seq_one_letter_code
_entity_poly.pdbx_strand_id
1 'polypeptide(L)'
;MTPIMSALLALAAMPVGACFGGESYDERLSAIRQTIREDYPSVLQITTQELADWLADTSRLPPLLLDVRTEDEYRVSHLKNARHMTQNMPISSVTDELEAGQAVVVYCSVGVRSADLAVQLAQAGLEKVYNLDGSIFQWANEDRPLYSGGHTTHWVHPYNWKWGRCLKKELHGKAPPPQKGTR
;
A
#
# COMPACT_ATOMS: atom_id res chain seq x y z
N MET A 1 -27.58 -24.80 -10.52
CA MET A 1 -26.21 -24.82 -11.07
C MET A 1 -26.04 -23.57 -11.93
N THR A 2 -25.59 -22.48 -11.33
CA THR A 2 -25.30 -21.23 -12.01
C THR A 2 -23.79 -21.16 -12.24
N PRO A 3 -23.30 -20.84 -13.45
CA PRO A 3 -21.89 -20.80 -13.74
C PRO A 3 -21.26 -19.57 -13.06
N ILE A 4 -20.19 -19.80 -12.33
CA ILE A 4 -19.29 -18.77 -11.80
C ILE A 4 -18.63 -18.10 -13.01
N MET A 5 -19.07 -16.89 -13.33
CA MET A 5 -18.36 -16.05 -14.29
C MET A 5 -17.02 -15.65 -13.68
N SER A 6 -15.95 -16.26 -14.20
CA SER A 6 -14.60 -15.75 -14.03
C SER A 6 -14.56 -14.31 -14.52
N ALA A 7 -14.46 -13.37 -13.58
CA ALA A 7 -14.10 -12.00 -13.90
C ALA A 7 -12.68 -12.03 -14.48
N LEU A 8 -12.59 -12.05 -15.80
CA LEU A 8 -11.36 -11.70 -16.51
C LEU A 8 -11.00 -10.28 -16.07
N LEU A 9 -9.86 -10.19 -15.40
CA LEU A 9 -9.21 -8.95 -15.04
C LEU A 9 -9.00 -8.13 -16.31
N ALA A 10 -9.97 -7.27 -16.63
CA ALA A 10 -9.75 -6.22 -17.59
C ALA A 10 -8.71 -5.29 -16.93
N LEU A 11 -7.47 -5.44 -17.35
CA LEU A 11 -6.46 -4.42 -17.17
C LEU A 11 -6.98 -3.21 -17.92
N ALA A 12 -7.84 -2.41 -17.25
CA ALA A 12 -8.38 -1.20 -17.81
C ALA A 12 -7.18 -0.39 -18.27
N ALA A 13 -7.08 -0.19 -19.56
CA ALA A 13 -6.09 0.66 -20.16
C ALA A 13 -6.32 2.05 -19.56
N MET A 14 -5.53 2.40 -18.55
CA MET A 14 -5.53 3.77 -18.03
C MET A 14 -5.34 4.71 -19.21
N PRO A 15 -6.13 5.77 -19.30
CA PRO A 15 -6.03 6.69 -20.43
C PRO A 15 -4.58 7.15 -20.56
N VAL A 16 -3.97 6.84 -21.68
CA VAL A 16 -2.56 7.13 -22.02
C VAL A 16 -2.32 8.65 -22.07
N GLY A 17 -3.36 9.46 -21.89
CA GLY A 17 -3.34 10.92 -22.01
C GLY A 17 -2.80 11.70 -20.81
N ALA A 18 -2.71 11.12 -19.62
CA ALA A 18 -2.37 11.89 -18.39
C ALA A 18 -0.86 11.98 -18.08
N CYS A 19 0.03 11.47 -18.92
CA CYS A 19 1.46 11.34 -18.59
C CYS A 19 2.42 12.16 -19.48
N PHE A 20 1.96 13.15 -20.23
CA PHE A 20 2.84 13.94 -21.09
C PHE A 20 2.81 15.42 -20.70
N GLY A 21 3.88 15.87 -20.07
CA GLY A 21 4.25 17.28 -19.90
C GLY A 21 3.97 17.87 -18.52
N GLY A 22 5.01 18.12 -17.75
CA GLY A 22 5.01 19.14 -16.70
C GLY A 22 4.30 18.83 -15.37
N GLU A 23 3.53 17.75 -15.25
CA GLU A 23 2.81 17.41 -14.02
C GLU A 23 3.76 17.07 -12.87
N SER A 24 3.48 17.60 -11.70
CA SER A 24 4.18 17.29 -10.46
C SER A 24 3.89 15.85 -9.99
N TYR A 25 4.71 15.33 -9.07
CA TYR A 25 4.45 14.02 -8.46
C TYR A 25 3.11 14.02 -7.69
N ASP A 26 2.71 15.16 -7.09
CA ASP A 26 1.45 15.30 -6.35
C ASP A 26 0.22 15.23 -7.28
N GLU A 27 0.25 15.92 -8.43
CA GLU A 27 -0.85 15.89 -9.40
C GLU A 27 -1.05 14.46 -9.94
N ARG A 28 0.05 13.77 -10.25
CA ARG A 28 -0.01 12.37 -10.73
C ARG A 28 -0.59 11.44 -9.68
N LEU A 29 -0.12 11.56 -8.44
CA LEU A 29 -0.60 10.73 -7.33
C LEU A 29 -2.06 11.04 -7.01
N SER A 30 -2.47 12.32 -7.09
CA SER A 30 -3.86 12.75 -6.91
C SER A 30 -4.79 12.13 -7.96
N ALA A 31 -4.40 12.11 -9.24
CA ALA A 31 -5.18 11.48 -10.29
C ALA A 31 -5.35 9.98 -10.06
N ILE A 32 -4.28 9.28 -9.62
CA ILE A 32 -4.35 7.85 -9.30
C ILE A 32 -5.29 7.60 -8.11
N ARG A 33 -5.21 8.40 -7.06
CA ARG A 33 -6.09 8.32 -5.89
C ARG A 33 -7.56 8.47 -6.29
N GLN A 34 -7.87 9.39 -7.19
CA GLN A 34 -9.22 9.55 -7.71
C GLN A 34 -9.68 8.32 -8.48
N THR A 35 -8.85 7.80 -9.40
CA THR A 35 -9.15 6.56 -10.15
C THR A 35 -9.41 5.38 -9.20
N ILE A 36 -8.61 5.23 -8.14
CA ILE A 36 -8.82 4.15 -7.15
C ILE A 36 -10.19 4.29 -6.46
N ARG A 37 -10.62 5.50 -6.11
CA ARG A 37 -11.94 5.71 -5.49
C ARG A 37 -13.08 5.39 -6.45
N GLU A 38 -12.90 5.65 -7.74
CA GLU A 38 -13.88 5.35 -8.79
C GLU A 38 -13.95 3.86 -9.09
N ASP A 39 -12.79 3.18 -9.19
CA ASP A 39 -12.71 1.75 -9.50
C ASP A 39 -13.07 0.85 -8.31
N TYR A 40 -12.85 1.34 -7.08
CA TYR A 40 -13.06 0.60 -5.83
C TYR A 40 -13.99 1.36 -4.86
N PRO A 41 -15.24 1.66 -5.23
CA PRO A 41 -16.13 2.52 -4.44
C PRO A 41 -16.55 1.92 -3.09
N SER A 42 -16.41 0.61 -2.91
CA SER A 42 -16.70 -0.09 -1.66
C SER A 42 -15.52 -0.15 -0.70
N VAL A 43 -14.32 0.21 -1.15
CA VAL A 43 -13.10 0.16 -0.31
C VAL A 43 -12.99 1.42 0.53
N LEU A 44 -12.96 1.24 1.84
CA LEU A 44 -12.71 2.34 2.77
C LEU A 44 -11.30 2.89 2.55
N GLN A 45 -11.19 4.20 2.45
CA GLN A 45 -9.90 4.89 2.33
C GLN A 45 -9.55 5.55 3.67
N ILE A 46 -8.26 5.53 4.01
CA ILE A 46 -7.71 6.29 5.14
C ILE A 46 -6.57 7.16 4.63
N THR A 47 -6.58 8.43 4.97
CA THR A 47 -5.49 9.34 4.60
C THR A 47 -4.22 9.07 5.41
N THR A 48 -3.08 9.51 4.91
CA THR A 48 -1.81 9.43 5.63
C THR A 48 -1.84 10.18 6.95
N GLN A 49 -2.59 11.30 7.01
CA GLN A 49 -2.76 12.08 8.24
C GLN A 49 -3.61 11.31 9.28
N GLU A 50 -4.77 10.79 8.88
CA GLU A 50 -5.64 10.01 9.78
C GLU A 50 -4.92 8.76 10.31
N LEU A 51 -4.13 8.09 9.46
CA LEU A 51 -3.32 6.95 9.91
C LEU A 51 -2.24 7.39 10.89
N ALA A 52 -1.54 8.49 10.61
CA ALA A 52 -0.50 9.00 11.51
C ALA A 52 -1.07 9.38 12.89
N ASP A 53 -2.23 10.03 12.91
CA ASP A 53 -2.93 10.40 14.15
C ASP A 53 -3.37 9.14 14.92
N TRP A 54 -3.88 8.12 14.20
CA TRP A 54 -4.26 6.86 14.82
C TRP A 54 -3.07 6.13 15.43
N LEU A 55 -1.93 6.08 14.73
CA LEU A 55 -0.70 5.44 15.24
C LEU A 55 -0.06 6.18 16.42
N ALA A 56 -0.34 7.47 16.57
CA ALA A 56 0.11 8.29 17.70
C ALA A 56 -0.81 8.18 18.92
N ASP A 57 -2.06 7.78 18.75
CA ASP A 57 -3.05 7.66 19.81
C ASP A 57 -2.90 6.33 20.57
N THR A 58 -2.22 6.37 21.69
CA THR A 58 -1.98 5.19 22.57
C THR A 58 -3.24 4.69 23.28
N SER A 59 -4.36 5.40 23.23
CA SER A 59 -5.64 4.98 23.81
C SER A 59 -6.45 4.08 22.86
N ARG A 60 -6.09 4.02 21.59
CA ARG A 60 -6.75 3.21 20.55
C ARG A 60 -5.94 1.96 20.24
N LEU A 61 -6.64 0.85 19.98
CA LEU A 61 -6.01 -0.33 19.40
C LEU A 61 -5.40 0.05 18.04
N PRO A 62 -4.07 -0.12 17.85
CA PRO A 62 -3.44 0.19 16.58
C PRO A 62 -3.93 -0.77 15.49
N PRO A 63 -4.07 -0.30 14.24
CA PRO A 63 -4.42 -1.18 13.14
C PRO A 63 -3.29 -2.14 12.80
N LEU A 64 -3.61 -3.32 12.28
CA LEU A 64 -2.64 -4.17 11.60
C LEU A 64 -2.27 -3.51 10.27
N LEU A 65 -1.01 -3.17 10.09
CA LEU A 65 -0.50 -2.60 8.83
C LEU A 65 -0.01 -3.72 7.91
N LEU A 66 -0.52 -3.81 6.69
CA LEU A 66 -0.10 -4.80 5.69
C LEU A 66 0.54 -4.11 4.48
N ASP A 67 1.80 -4.42 4.25
CA ASP A 67 2.52 -4.03 3.04
C ASP A 67 2.42 -5.14 1.99
N VAL A 68 1.71 -4.87 0.89
CA VAL A 68 1.47 -5.85 -0.17
C VAL A 68 2.45 -5.71 -1.35
N ARG A 69 3.53 -4.98 -1.14
CA ARG A 69 4.56 -4.80 -2.16
C ARG A 69 5.44 -6.06 -2.29
N THR A 70 6.36 -6.03 -3.23
CA THR A 70 7.37 -7.08 -3.36
C THR A 70 8.35 -7.05 -2.19
N GLU A 71 9.05 -8.17 -1.97
CA GLU A 71 10.10 -8.27 -0.96
C GLU A 71 11.19 -7.19 -1.13
N ASP A 72 11.61 -6.92 -2.37
CA ASP A 72 12.62 -5.89 -2.65
C ASP A 72 12.11 -4.49 -2.32
N GLU A 73 10.83 -4.18 -2.59
CA GLU A 73 10.21 -2.93 -2.19
C GLU A 73 10.15 -2.79 -0.66
N TYR A 74 9.70 -3.84 0.04
CA TYR A 74 9.59 -3.88 1.50
C TYR A 74 10.95 -3.73 2.19
N ARG A 75 11.99 -4.36 1.67
CA ARG A 75 13.35 -4.28 2.20
C ARG A 75 13.99 -2.90 2.06
N VAL A 76 13.61 -2.11 1.05
CA VAL A 76 14.05 -0.71 0.96
C VAL A 76 13.47 0.11 2.10
N SER A 77 12.17 0.00 2.31
CA SER A 77 11.49 0.65 3.44
C SER A 77 10.05 0.16 3.58
N HIS A 78 9.51 0.32 4.78
CA HIS A 78 8.10 0.05 5.11
C HIS A 78 7.64 0.97 6.24
N LEU A 79 6.35 1.05 6.51
CA LEU A 79 5.82 1.74 7.68
C LEU A 79 6.22 0.98 8.95
N LYS A 80 6.34 1.69 10.06
CA LYS A 80 6.71 1.08 11.35
C LYS A 80 5.75 -0.07 11.71
N ASN A 81 6.31 -1.22 12.07
CA ASN A 81 5.56 -2.43 12.44
C ASN A 81 4.65 -2.98 11.33
N ALA A 82 4.82 -2.55 10.09
CA ALA A 82 4.07 -3.14 8.99
C ALA A 82 4.52 -4.59 8.76
N ARG A 83 3.54 -5.48 8.59
CA ARG A 83 3.76 -6.86 8.19
C ARG A 83 3.82 -6.93 6.67
N HIS A 84 4.81 -7.62 6.14
CA HIS A 84 4.88 -7.90 4.72
C HIS A 84 3.92 -9.04 4.35
N MET A 85 3.06 -8.80 3.38
CA MET A 85 2.13 -9.79 2.85
C MET A 85 2.39 -10.00 1.37
N THR A 86 2.99 -11.13 1.02
CA THR A 86 3.19 -11.50 -0.38
C THR A 86 1.88 -11.98 -1.03
N GLN A 87 1.80 -11.89 -2.36
CA GLN A 87 0.61 -12.31 -3.12
C GLN A 87 0.22 -13.79 -2.92
N ASN A 88 1.14 -14.64 -2.47
CA ASN A 88 0.90 -16.06 -2.25
C ASN A 88 0.47 -16.39 -0.81
N MET A 89 0.39 -15.41 0.08
CA MET A 89 -0.07 -15.64 1.45
C MET A 89 -1.59 -15.76 1.48
N PRO A 90 -2.13 -16.77 2.18
CA PRO A 90 -3.58 -16.94 2.28
C PRO A 90 -4.19 -15.84 3.15
N ILE A 91 -5.43 -15.45 2.86
CA ILE A 91 -6.18 -14.46 3.64
C ILE A 91 -6.31 -14.89 5.11
N SER A 92 -6.42 -16.20 5.38
CA SER A 92 -6.47 -16.74 6.74
C SER A 92 -5.27 -16.33 7.58
N SER A 93 -4.09 -16.15 6.97
CA SER A 93 -2.91 -15.68 7.72
C SER A 93 -3.10 -14.28 8.32
N VAL A 94 -4.02 -13.49 7.78
CA VAL A 94 -4.40 -12.17 8.33
C VAL A 94 -5.47 -12.33 9.39
N THR A 95 -6.54 -13.10 9.08
CA THR A 95 -7.69 -13.25 9.99
C THR A 95 -7.34 -13.94 11.30
N ASP A 96 -6.41 -14.91 11.26
CA ASP A 96 -6.00 -15.69 12.42
C ASP A 96 -5.15 -14.89 13.44
N GLU A 97 -4.59 -13.78 13.01
CA GLU A 97 -3.73 -12.93 13.85
C GLU A 97 -4.43 -11.68 14.38
N LEU A 98 -5.63 -11.36 13.89
CA LEU A 98 -6.35 -10.15 14.28
C LEU A 98 -6.92 -10.27 15.69
N GLU A 99 -6.68 -9.22 16.49
CA GLU A 99 -7.41 -9.04 17.74
C GLU A 99 -8.88 -8.68 17.46
N ALA A 100 -9.76 -9.04 18.40
CA ALA A 100 -11.18 -8.74 18.24
C ALA A 100 -11.43 -7.23 18.06
N GLY A 101 -12.02 -6.89 16.91
CA GLY A 101 -12.33 -5.50 16.57
C GLY A 101 -11.17 -4.68 16.02
N GLN A 102 -9.97 -5.27 15.88
CA GLN A 102 -8.81 -4.62 15.26
C GLN A 102 -9.09 -4.32 13.78
N ALA A 103 -8.69 -3.15 13.34
CA ALA A 103 -8.76 -2.77 11.94
C ALA A 103 -7.49 -3.20 11.17
N VAL A 104 -7.63 -3.31 9.86
CA VAL A 104 -6.53 -3.57 8.95
C VAL A 104 -6.34 -2.34 8.05
N VAL A 105 -5.12 -1.87 7.91
CA VAL A 105 -4.74 -0.87 6.92
C VAL A 105 -3.78 -1.51 5.93
N VAL A 106 -4.18 -1.58 4.69
CA VAL A 106 -3.36 -2.14 3.60
C VAL A 106 -2.75 -1.03 2.77
N TYR A 107 -1.52 -1.23 2.31
CA TYR A 107 -0.86 -0.27 1.43
C TYR A 107 0.07 -0.94 0.43
N CYS A 108 0.34 -0.24 -0.69
CA CYS A 108 1.37 -0.62 -1.63
C CYS A 108 2.23 0.60 -2.02
N SER A 109 2.59 0.77 -3.30
CA SER A 109 3.32 1.96 -3.75
C SER A 109 2.40 3.19 -3.87
N VAL A 110 1.24 3.05 -4.56
CA VAL A 110 0.29 4.13 -4.87
C VAL A 110 -1.16 3.83 -4.50
N GLY A 111 -1.49 2.58 -4.08
CA GLY A 111 -2.81 2.20 -3.59
C GLY A 111 -3.59 1.20 -4.45
N VAL A 112 -3.15 0.85 -5.66
CA VAL A 112 -3.90 -0.05 -6.57
C VAL A 112 -3.88 -1.49 -6.06
N ARG A 113 -2.69 -2.10 -5.86
CA ARG A 113 -2.55 -3.48 -5.38
C ARG A 113 -3.19 -3.69 -4.01
N SER A 114 -3.12 -2.68 -3.16
CA SER A 114 -3.71 -2.74 -1.83
C SER A 114 -5.24 -2.59 -1.85
N ALA A 115 -5.81 -1.85 -2.81
CA ALA A 115 -7.26 -1.82 -3.01
C ALA A 115 -7.81 -3.21 -3.39
N ASP A 116 -7.11 -3.95 -4.27
CA ASP A 116 -7.47 -5.34 -4.60
C ASP A 116 -7.48 -6.24 -3.36
N LEU A 117 -6.46 -6.14 -2.49
CA LEU A 117 -6.44 -6.91 -1.24
C LEU A 117 -7.54 -6.46 -0.28
N ALA A 118 -7.84 -5.16 -0.19
CA ALA A 118 -8.92 -4.67 0.68
C ALA A 118 -10.27 -5.29 0.31
N VAL A 119 -10.56 -5.42 -0.99
CA VAL A 119 -11.77 -6.12 -1.46
C VAL A 119 -11.77 -7.58 -1.00
N GLN A 120 -10.66 -8.30 -1.16
CA GLN A 120 -10.56 -9.71 -0.78
C GLN A 120 -10.74 -9.91 0.74
N LEU A 121 -10.15 -9.05 1.55
CA LEU A 121 -10.29 -9.09 3.01
C LEU A 121 -11.74 -8.79 3.44
N ALA A 122 -12.38 -7.80 2.81
CA ALA A 122 -13.79 -7.50 3.06
C ALA A 122 -14.71 -8.67 2.66
N GLN A 123 -14.45 -9.33 1.52
CA GLN A 123 -15.17 -10.53 1.10
C GLN A 123 -14.95 -11.73 2.05
N ALA A 124 -13.83 -11.77 2.73
CA ALA A 124 -13.55 -12.75 3.79
C ALA A 124 -14.21 -12.41 5.14
N GLY A 125 -15.00 -11.34 5.21
CA GLY A 125 -15.77 -10.95 6.39
C GLY A 125 -15.12 -9.91 7.30
N LEU A 126 -14.01 -9.29 6.91
CA LEU A 126 -13.41 -8.21 7.68
C LEU A 126 -14.11 -6.88 7.39
N GLU A 127 -14.72 -6.30 8.42
CA GLU A 127 -15.51 -5.05 8.26
C GLU A 127 -14.66 -3.77 8.25
N LYS A 128 -13.50 -3.79 8.95
CA LYS A 128 -12.66 -2.61 9.16
C LYS A 128 -11.35 -2.71 8.37
N VAL A 129 -11.48 -2.73 7.04
CA VAL A 129 -10.32 -2.77 6.13
C VAL A 129 -10.22 -1.44 5.40
N TYR A 130 -9.09 -0.79 5.51
CA TYR A 130 -8.81 0.50 4.89
C TYR A 130 -7.65 0.38 3.91
N ASN A 131 -7.79 1.01 2.76
CA ASN A 131 -6.68 1.25 1.85
C ASN A 131 -6.03 2.59 2.19
N LEU A 132 -4.72 2.63 2.37
CA LEU A 132 -3.98 3.87 2.61
C LEU A 132 -3.97 4.71 1.34
N ASP A 133 -4.64 5.86 1.39
CA ASP A 133 -4.81 6.78 0.27
C ASP A 133 -3.47 7.38 -0.18
N GLY A 134 -3.09 7.11 -1.45
CA GLY A 134 -1.77 7.45 -1.98
C GLY A 134 -0.61 6.57 -1.46
N SER A 135 -0.90 5.65 -0.53
CA SER A 135 0.00 4.59 -0.06
C SER A 135 1.37 5.11 0.43
N ILE A 136 2.42 4.27 0.34
CA ILE A 136 3.74 4.65 0.85
C ILE A 136 4.36 5.81 0.09
N PHE A 137 3.97 6.07 -1.18
CA PHE A 137 4.49 7.21 -1.92
C PHE A 137 3.97 8.53 -1.34
N GLN A 138 2.66 8.63 -1.01
CA GLN A 138 2.12 9.80 -0.33
C GLN A 138 2.78 9.98 1.05
N TRP A 139 2.88 8.88 1.83
CA TRP A 139 3.52 8.88 3.14
C TRP A 139 4.96 9.42 3.09
N ALA A 140 5.75 8.97 2.11
CA ALA A 140 7.13 9.40 1.91
C ALA A 140 7.23 10.83 1.38
N ASN A 141 6.36 11.23 0.42
CA ASN A 141 6.33 12.58 -0.12
C ASN A 141 5.99 13.64 0.95
N GLU A 142 5.31 13.23 2.02
CA GLU A 142 5.02 14.05 3.21
C GLU A 142 6.15 13.99 4.25
N ASP A 143 7.30 13.41 3.89
CA ASP A 143 8.48 13.29 4.77
C ASP A 143 8.19 12.54 6.09
N ARG A 144 7.18 11.65 6.09
CA ARG A 144 6.83 10.82 7.25
C ARG A 144 7.82 9.67 7.44
N PRO A 145 8.02 9.19 8.68
CA PRO A 145 9.04 8.21 9.01
C PRO A 145 8.81 6.87 8.33
N LEU A 146 9.88 6.32 7.77
CA LEU A 146 9.96 5.00 7.17
C LEU A 146 11.06 4.18 7.85
N TYR A 147 10.96 2.86 7.75
CA TYR A 147 11.84 1.92 8.43
C TYR A 147 12.40 0.86 7.49
N SER A 148 13.63 0.44 7.73
CA SER A 148 14.30 -0.69 7.06
C SER A 148 15.23 -1.37 8.05
N GLY A 149 15.09 -2.69 8.25
CA GLY A 149 15.95 -3.44 9.19
C GLY A 149 15.95 -2.89 10.62
N GLY A 150 14.83 -2.31 11.08
CA GLY A 150 14.70 -1.71 12.42
C GLY A 150 15.20 -0.27 12.57
N HIS A 151 15.77 0.32 11.51
CA HIS A 151 16.28 1.68 11.49
C HIS A 151 15.41 2.60 10.64
N THR A 152 15.41 3.90 10.93
CA THR A 152 14.74 4.89 10.09
C THR A 152 15.47 5.07 8.77
N THR A 153 14.71 5.29 7.71
CA THR A 153 15.20 5.59 6.37
C THR A 153 14.31 6.60 5.69
N HIS A 154 14.79 7.24 4.63
CA HIS A 154 14.00 8.10 3.75
C HIS A 154 13.87 7.52 2.34
N TRP A 155 14.54 6.39 2.07
CA TRP A 155 14.50 5.76 0.76
C TRP A 155 13.23 4.96 0.55
N VAL A 156 12.66 5.03 -0.67
CA VAL A 156 11.54 4.22 -1.11
C VAL A 156 11.87 3.59 -2.46
N HIS A 157 11.56 2.32 -2.64
CA HIS A 157 11.70 1.67 -3.94
C HIS A 157 10.66 2.25 -4.92
N PRO A 158 11.07 2.83 -6.05
CA PRO A 158 10.15 3.52 -6.98
C PRO A 158 9.23 2.55 -7.77
N TYR A 159 9.31 1.24 -7.50
CA TYR A 159 8.67 0.14 -8.21
C TYR A 159 9.18 0.02 -9.65
N ASN A 160 8.84 0.99 -10.52
CA ASN A 160 9.36 1.11 -11.87
C ASN A 160 9.40 2.59 -12.31
N TRP A 161 9.90 2.87 -13.50
CA TRP A 161 10.06 4.24 -14.01
C TRP A 161 8.73 5.02 -14.12
N LYS A 162 7.61 4.32 -14.43
CA LYS A 162 6.29 4.95 -14.59
C LYS A 162 5.74 5.42 -13.24
N TRP A 163 5.68 4.51 -12.27
CA TRP A 163 5.14 4.81 -10.95
C TRP A 163 6.07 5.65 -10.09
N GLY A 164 7.39 5.50 -10.28
CA GLY A 164 8.39 6.33 -9.60
C GLY A 164 8.22 7.83 -9.86
N ARG A 165 7.52 8.23 -10.92
CA ARG A 165 7.18 9.64 -11.17
C ARG A 165 6.15 10.23 -10.20
N CYS A 166 5.52 9.40 -9.38
CA CYS A 166 4.62 9.80 -8.29
C CYS A 166 5.34 9.96 -6.94
N LEU A 167 6.65 9.70 -6.93
CA LEU A 167 7.51 9.80 -5.76
C LEU A 167 8.57 10.88 -6.01
N LYS A 168 8.85 11.73 -5.02
CA LYS A 168 9.97 12.68 -5.07
C LYS A 168 11.24 11.95 -5.47
N LYS A 169 11.98 12.48 -6.45
CA LYS A 169 13.14 11.79 -7.04
C LYS A 169 14.27 11.54 -6.02
N GLU A 170 14.45 12.44 -5.09
CA GLU A 170 15.41 12.34 -3.99
C GLU A 170 15.12 11.20 -3.01
N LEU A 171 13.91 10.66 -3.01
CA LEU A 171 13.52 9.54 -2.17
C LEU A 171 13.72 8.17 -2.84
N HIS A 172 14.12 8.13 -4.12
CA HIS A 172 14.29 6.87 -4.85
C HIS A 172 15.44 6.04 -4.28
N GLY A 173 15.14 4.86 -3.75
CA GLY A 173 16.10 3.90 -3.23
C GLY A 173 16.09 2.56 -3.94
N LYS A 174 17.11 1.75 -3.67
CA LYS A 174 17.22 0.36 -4.12
C LYS A 174 17.36 -0.55 -2.91
N ALA A 175 16.82 -1.77 -3.01
CA ALA A 175 17.01 -2.76 -1.96
C ALA A 175 18.51 -3.00 -1.71
N PRO A 176 18.94 -3.05 -0.45
CA PRO A 176 20.27 -3.53 -0.13
C PRO A 176 20.41 -4.99 -0.63
N PRO A 177 21.61 -5.42 -1.02
CA PRO A 177 21.83 -6.80 -1.41
C PRO A 177 21.36 -7.74 -0.30
N PRO A 178 20.81 -8.93 -0.65
CA PRO A 178 20.38 -9.89 0.36
C PRO A 178 21.55 -10.20 1.29
N GLN A 179 21.31 -10.09 2.59
CA GLN A 179 22.33 -10.49 3.57
C GLN A 179 22.55 -11.99 3.38
N LYS A 180 23.79 -12.36 3.05
CA LYS A 180 24.20 -13.77 3.04
C LYS A 180 23.99 -14.30 4.45
N GLY A 181 23.00 -15.20 4.60
CA GLY A 181 22.73 -15.81 5.88
C GLY A 181 24.02 -16.37 6.46
N THR A 182 24.42 -15.91 7.61
CA THR A 182 25.35 -16.62 8.48
C THR A 182 24.68 -17.95 8.83
N ARG A 183 25.23 -19.02 8.26
CA ARG A 183 24.88 -20.40 8.61
C ARG A 183 25.32 -20.67 10.05
#